data_9814ff2e3ea9291ea828c6ce47c70944
#
_entry.id   9814ff2e3ea9291ea828c6ce47c70944
#
_cell.length_a   1.000
_cell.length_b   1.000
_cell.length_c   1.000
_cell.angle_alpha   90.00
_cell.angle_beta   90.00
_cell.angle_gamma   90.00
#
_symmetry.space_group_name_H-M   'P 1'
#
loop_
_entity.id
_entity.type
_entity.pdbx_description
1 polymer ?
#
loop_
_entity_poly.entity_id
_entity_poly.type
_entity_poly.pdbx_seq_one_letter_code
_entity_poly.pdbx_strand_id
1 'polypeptide(L)'
;MAIKVVDIIVERKGMILLTKRGDFWILPGGEIEPGEDEIQCLNEVVASEMNDTVASVFRKLEKTIKGPSPVRPGDVEVSVYVGDVSSAKMSDIKDCNAHWFSRESIRAIRLSNITKDVLEYYYSENREM
;
A
#
# COMPACT_ATOMS: atom_id res chain seq x y z
N MET A 1 18.09 -7.09 11.68
CA MET A 1 17.61 -5.71 11.46
C MET A 1 16.43 -5.71 10.49
N ALA A 2 15.33 -5.09 10.86
CA ALA A 2 14.15 -5.05 9.99
C ALA A 2 14.37 -4.08 8.82
N ILE A 3 13.87 -4.47 7.66
CA ILE A 3 13.86 -3.63 6.46
C ILE A 3 12.74 -2.62 6.62
N LYS A 4 13.01 -1.35 6.37
CA LYS A 4 11.99 -0.31 6.46
C LYS A 4 11.27 -0.16 5.12
N VAL A 5 9.94 -0.13 5.18
CA VAL A 5 9.06 -0.06 4.02
C VAL A 5 8.03 1.05 4.26
N VAL A 6 7.63 1.73 3.20
CA VAL A 6 6.52 2.68 3.24
C VAL A 6 5.44 2.24 2.27
N ASP A 7 4.19 2.22 2.74
CA ASP A 7 3.03 1.87 1.94
C ASP A 7 1.98 2.97 2.00
N ILE A 8 1.09 2.99 1.02
CA ILE A 8 -0.05 3.91 1.00
C ILE A 8 -1.36 3.14 0.86
N ILE A 9 -2.35 3.54 1.65
CA ILE A 9 -3.73 3.08 1.50
C ILE A 9 -4.48 4.15 0.71
N VAL A 10 -4.98 3.77 -0.47
CA VAL A 10 -5.80 4.63 -1.30
C VAL A 10 -7.19 4.00 -1.37
N GLU A 11 -8.18 4.71 -0.83
CA GLU A 11 -9.56 4.23 -0.84
C GLU A 11 -10.44 5.20 -1.60
N ARG A 12 -11.14 4.71 -2.61
CA ARG A 12 -12.11 5.49 -3.40
C ARG A 12 -13.38 4.68 -3.54
N LYS A 13 -14.53 5.28 -3.20
CA LYS A 13 -15.84 4.64 -3.34
C LYS A 13 -15.88 3.27 -2.66
N GLY A 14 -15.22 3.14 -1.52
CA GLY A 14 -15.15 1.88 -0.78
C GLY A 14 -14.20 0.84 -1.34
N MET A 15 -13.40 1.20 -2.35
CA MET A 15 -12.43 0.29 -2.95
C MET A 15 -11.00 0.67 -2.59
N ILE A 16 -10.17 -0.34 -2.36
CA ILE A 16 -8.76 -0.19 -2.01
C ILE A 16 -7.91 -0.51 -3.22
N LEU A 17 -6.89 0.30 -3.46
CA LEU A 17 -5.91 0.08 -4.53
C LEU A 17 -4.83 -0.88 -4.05
N LEU A 18 -4.63 -1.96 -4.78
CA LEU A 18 -3.58 -2.95 -4.49
C LEU A 18 -2.75 -3.20 -5.74
N THR A 19 -1.50 -3.61 -5.52
CA THR A 19 -0.60 -4.00 -6.62
C THR A 19 -0.24 -5.47 -6.47
N LYS A 20 -0.02 -6.13 -7.60
CA LYS A 20 0.33 -7.56 -7.60
C LYS A 20 1.84 -7.73 -7.58
N ARG A 21 2.32 -8.56 -6.65
CA ARG A 21 3.74 -8.93 -6.54
C ARG A 21 3.83 -10.45 -6.46
N GLY A 22 4.30 -11.08 -7.52
CA GLY A 22 4.32 -12.54 -7.58
C GLY A 22 2.91 -13.09 -7.44
N ASP A 23 2.69 -13.93 -6.44
CA ASP A 23 1.38 -14.54 -6.18
C ASP A 23 0.51 -13.76 -5.20
N PHE A 24 1.00 -12.61 -4.73
CA PHE A 24 0.30 -11.85 -3.69
C PHE A 24 -0.12 -10.46 -4.16
N TRP A 25 -1.21 -9.99 -3.58
CA TRP A 25 -1.60 -8.59 -3.68
C TRP A 25 -1.12 -7.84 -2.45
N ILE A 26 -0.53 -6.67 -2.66
CA ILE A 26 0.03 -5.83 -1.59
C ILE A 26 -0.39 -4.38 -1.80
N LEU A 27 -0.22 -3.56 -0.76
CA LEU A 27 -0.40 -2.12 -0.90
C LEU A 27 0.71 -1.53 -1.75
N PRO A 28 0.43 -0.46 -2.51
CA PRO A 28 1.49 0.26 -3.22
C PRO A 28 2.51 0.79 -2.23
N GLY A 29 3.79 0.60 -2.53
CA GLY A 29 4.85 1.04 -1.65
C GLY A 29 6.19 0.38 -1.99
N GLY A 30 7.19 0.64 -1.18
CA GLY A 30 8.51 0.09 -1.42
C GLY A 30 9.45 0.24 -0.24
N GLU A 31 10.64 -0.33 -0.39
CA GLU A 31 11.69 -0.26 0.62
C GLU A 31 12.32 1.13 0.64
N ILE A 32 12.54 1.64 1.84
CA ILE A 32 13.14 2.96 2.03
C ILE A 32 14.65 2.80 2.08
N GLU A 33 15.36 3.54 1.22
CA GLU A 33 16.81 3.55 1.23
C GLU A 33 17.33 4.36 2.44
N PRO A 34 18.50 4.02 2.98
CA PRO A 34 19.07 4.78 4.08
C PRO A 34 19.18 6.27 3.74
N GLY A 35 18.64 7.11 4.62
CA GLY A 35 18.65 8.56 4.39
C GLY A 35 17.56 9.09 3.51
N GLU A 36 16.73 8.23 2.93
CA GLU A 36 15.62 8.63 2.08
C GLU A 36 14.40 8.98 2.93
N ASP A 37 13.68 10.03 2.51
CA ASP A 37 12.44 10.42 3.16
C ASP A 37 11.31 9.45 2.76
N GLU A 38 10.43 9.11 3.71
CA GLU A 38 9.34 8.17 3.46
C GLU A 38 8.40 8.63 2.35
N ILE A 39 8.02 9.91 2.36
CA ILE A 39 7.10 10.45 1.35
C ILE A 39 7.76 10.52 -0.02
N GLN A 40 9.04 10.87 -0.08
CA GLN A 40 9.79 10.87 -1.33
C GLN A 40 9.87 9.47 -1.91
N CYS A 41 10.19 8.47 -1.08
CA CYS A 41 10.24 7.08 -1.50
C CYS A 41 8.87 6.64 -2.06
N LEU A 42 7.80 6.96 -1.34
CA LEU A 42 6.45 6.60 -1.76
C LEU A 42 6.10 7.20 -3.11
N ASN A 43 6.43 8.48 -3.33
CA ASN A 43 6.16 9.13 -4.61
C ASN A 43 6.93 8.50 -5.76
N GLU A 44 8.20 8.13 -5.52
CA GLU A 44 9.02 7.48 -6.55
C GLU A 44 8.46 6.12 -6.93
N VAL A 45 8.04 5.32 -5.94
CA VAL A 45 7.49 4.00 -6.18
C VAL A 45 6.16 4.08 -6.92
N VAL A 46 5.28 4.98 -6.49
CA VAL A 46 3.96 5.15 -7.10
C VAL A 46 4.11 5.62 -8.55
N ALA A 47 5.01 6.56 -8.82
CA ALA A 47 5.26 7.04 -10.17
C ALA A 47 5.78 5.91 -11.07
N SER A 48 6.68 5.09 -10.54
CA SER A 48 7.27 3.98 -11.27
C SER A 48 6.27 2.87 -11.56
N GLU A 49 5.44 2.53 -10.57
CA GLU A 49 4.51 1.40 -10.69
C GLU A 49 3.19 1.75 -11.37
N MET A 50 2.81 3.01 -11.39
CA MET A 50 1.50 3.44 -11.87
C MET A 50 1.56 4.58 -12.90
N ASN A 51 2.50 4.49 -13.84
CA ASN A 51 2.55 5.39 -15.00
C ASN A 51 2.55 6.88 -14.62
N ASP A 52 3.60 7.32 -13.91
CA ASP A 52 3.82 8.72 -13.54
C ASP A 52 2.73 9.31 -12.63
N THR A 53 2.05 8.45 -11.90
CA THR A 53 1.08 8.88 -10.89
C THR A 53 1.79 9.52 -9.71
N VAL A 54 1.18 10.55 -9.13
CA VAL A 54 1.70 11.24 -7.95
C VAL A 54 0.84 10.88 -6.73
N ALA A 55 1.49 10.58 -5.62
CA ALA A 55 0.79 10.30 -4.37
C ALA A 55 0.57 11.59 -3.59
N SER A 56 -0.64 11.75 -3.04
CA SER A 56 -1.01 12.84 -2.14
C SER A 56 -1.31 12.23 -0.78
N VAL A 57 -0.50 12.57 0.21
CA VAL A 57 -0.62 11.98 1.55
C VAL A 57 -1.52 12.84 2.43
N PHE A 58 -2.50 12.20 3.09
CA PHE A 58 -3.43 12.88 4.00
C PHE A 58 -2.99 12.73 5.47
N ARG A 59 -2.60 11.51 5.85
CA ARG A 59 -2.16 11.25 7.23
C ARG A 59 -1.34 9.97 7.28
N LYS A 60 -0.61 9.79 8.37
CA LYS A 60 0.15 8.57 8.65
C LYS A 60 -0.59 7.78 9.73
N LEU A 61 -0.67 6.47 9.60
CA LEU A 61 -1.22 5.63 10.65
C LEU A 61 -0.29 5.67 11.87
N GLU A 62 -0.87 5.67 13.06
CA GLU A 62 -0.10 5.76 14.29
C GLU A 62 0.78 4.54 14.53
N LYS A 63 0.33 3.38 14.06
CA LYS A 63 1.02 2.12 14.31
C LYS A 63 1.86 1.70 13.12
N THR A 64 3.12 1.33 13.38
CA THR A 64 3.98 0.69 12.41
C THR A 64 3.71 -0.82 12.45
N ILE A 65 3.55 -1.44 11.29
CA ILE A 65 3.25 -2.87 11.20
C ILE A 65 4.51 -3.64 10.88
N LYS A 66 4.76 -4.73 11.60
CA LYS A 66 5.94 -5.56 11.42
C LYS A 66 5.54 -6.98 11.02
N GLY A 67 6.35 -7.60 10.17
CA GLY A 67 6.13 -8.97 9.75
C GLY A 67 7.06 -9.39 8.64
N PRO A 68 6.87 -10.61 8.10
CA PRO A 68 7.73 -11.10 7.03
C PRO A 68 7.49 -10.34 5.72
N SER A 69 8.59 -10.09 4.99
CA SER A 69 8.49 -9.45 3.68
C SER A 69 7.79 -10.36 2.66
N PRO A 70 6.86 -9.82 1.86
CA PRO A 70 6.22 -10.61 0.79
C PRO A 70 7.13 -10.80 -0.43
N VAL A 71 8.22 -10.05 -0.53
CA VAL A 71 9.04 -10.02 -1.76
C VAL A 71 10.44 -10.58 -1.60
N ARG A 72 10.94 -10.73 -0.37
CA ARG A 72 12.26 -11.33 -0.13
C ARG A 72 12.37 -11.83 1.31
N PRO A 73 13.35 -12.70 1.64
CA PRO A 73 13.53 -13.16 3.02
C PRO A 73 13.83 -12.03 3.97
N GLY A 74 13.31 -12.11 5.19
CA GLY A 74 13.53 -11.16 6.26
C GLY A 74 12.26 -10.47 6.68
N ASP A 75 12.33 -9.77 7.81
CA ASP A 75 11.20 -9.02 8.34
C ASP A 75 11.23 -7.57 7.87
N VAL A 76 10.05 -6.99 7.74
CA VAL A 76 9.88 -5.58 7.39
C VAL A 76 9.17 -4.83 8.52
N GLU A 77 9.43 -3.54 8.56
CA GLU A 77 8.73 -2.59 9.42
C GLU A 77 8.08 -1.58 8.50
N VAL A 78 6.75 -1.59 8.44
CA VAL A 78 6.00 -0.82 7.45
C VAL A 78 5.39 0.42 8.09
N SER A 79 5.74 1.59 7.55
CA SER A 79 5.07 2.85 7.84
C SER A 79 3.96 3.01 6.81
N VAL A 80 2.73 3.28 7.27
CA VAL A 80 1.58 3.32 6.39
C VAL A 80 0.97 4.72 6.36
N TYR A 81 0.77 5.24 5.17
CA TYR A 81 0.08 6.51 4.95
C TYR A 81 -1.28 6.26 4.33
N VAL A 82 -2.22 7.14 4.60
CA VAL A 82 -3.52 7.16 3.94
C VAL A 82 -3.54 8.37 3.03
N GLY A 83 -3.93 8.18 1.79
CA GLY A 83 -3.91 9.28 0.84
C GLY A 83 -4.65 8.93 -0.44
N ASP A 84 -4.25 9.60 -1.52
CA ASP A 84 -4.82 9.39 -2.84
C ASP A 84 -3.71 9.43 -3.88
N VAL A 85 -4.06 9.11 -5.12
CA VAL A 85 -3.14 9.15 -6.24
C VAL A 85 -3.73 10.03 -7.33
N SER A 86 -2.85 10.62 -8.16
CA SER A 86 -3.29 11.58 -9.18
C SER A 86 -4.06 10.96 -10.33
N SER A 87 -3.97 9.65 -10.52
CA SER A 87 -4.80 8.94 -11.51
C SER A 87 -6.25 9.00 -11.07
N ALA A 88 -6.97 9.96 -11.58
CA ALA A 88 -8.33 10.25 -11.13
C ALA A 88 -9.34 9.18 -11.49
N LYS A 89 -9.11 8.45 -12.58
CA LYS A 89 -10.01 7.43 -13.04
C LYS A 89 -9.49 6.04 -12.70
N MET A 90 -10.36 5.18 -12.23
CA MET A 90 -9.98 3.81 -11.90
C MET A 90 -9.49 3.03 -13.13
N SER A 91 -9.96 3.40 -14.32
CA SER A 91 -9.53 2.78 -15.56
C SER A 91 -8.10 3.15 -15.97
N ASP A 92 -7.57 4.26 -15.47
CA ASP A 92 -6.25 4.75 -15.87
C ASP A 92 -5.11 3.86 -15.40
N ILE A 93 -5.35 3.01 -14.42
CA ILE A 93 -4.32 2.11 -13.86
C ILE A 93 -4.48 0.66 -14.31
N LYS A 94 -5.43 0.36 -15.20
CA LYS A 94 -5.71 -1.04 -15.55
C LYS A 94 -4.57 -1.73 -16.30
N ASP A 95 -3.72 -0.97 -16.98
CA ASP A 95 -2.57 -1.51 -17.70
C ASP A 95 -1.34 -1.70 -16.81
N CYS A 96 -1.45 -1.36 -15.54
CA CYS A 96 -0.43 -1.61 -14.54
C CYS A 96 -0.80 -2.86 -13.76
N ASN A 97 0.12 -3.36 -12.93
CA ASN A 97 -0.22 -4.45 -12.02
C ASN A 97 -0.99 -3.95 -10.79
N ALA A 98 -1.79 -2.89 -10.99
CA ALA A 98 -2.58 -2.27 -9.94
C ALA A 98 -4.06 -2.38 -10.26
N HIS A 99 -4.85 -2.75 -9.25
CA HIS A 99 -6.30 -2.91 -9.40
C HIS A 99 -7.02 -2.44 -8.15
N TRP A 100 -8.29 -2.08 -8.33
CA TRP A 100 -9.16 -1.66 -7.24
C TRP A 100 -9.98 -2.85 -6.75
N PHE A 101 -10.05 -3.00 -5.43
CA PHE A 101 -10.78 -4.10 -4.80
C PHE A 101 -11.74 -3.57 -3.75
N SER A 102 -13.00 -4.02 -3.79
CA SER A 102 -13.94 -3.74 -2.73
C SER A 102 -13.53 -4.53 -1.49
N ARG A 103 -14.05 -4.12 -0.33
CA ARG A 103 -13.79 -4.83 0.93
C ARG A 103 -14.18 -6.31 0.83
N GLU A 104 -15.24 -6.59 0.09
CA GLU A 104 -15.70 -7.95 -0.16
C GLU A 104 -14.77 -8.71 -1.09
N SER A 105 -14.32 -8.08 -2.19
CA SER A 105 -13.39 -8.68 -3.15
C SER A 105 -12.06 -9.03 -2.53
N ILE A 106 -11.60 -8.23 -1.58
CA ILE A 106 -10.31 -8.45 -0.90
C ILE A 106 -10.29 -9.80 -0.21
N ARG A 107 -11.44 -10.28 0.27
CA ARG A 107 -11.52 -11.58 0.94
C ARG A 107 -11.31 -12.75 0.01
N ALA A 108 -11.47 -12.54 -1.30
CA ALA A 108 -11.36 -13.60 -2.30
C ALA A 108 -10.00 -13.66 -2.97
N ILE A 109 -9.08 -12.75 -2.65
CA ILE A 109 -7.75 -12.72 -3.26
C ILE A 109 -6.68 -13.06 -2.22
N ARG A 110 -5.49 -13.39 -2.72
CA ARG A 110 -4.36 -13.72 -1.85
C ARG A 110 -3.60 -12.44 -1.50
N LEU A 111 -3.76 -11.99 -0.27
CA LEU A 111 -2.99 -10.87 0.29
C LEU A 111 -1.72 -11.40 0.95
N SER A 112 -0.64 -10.61 0.95
CA SER A 112 0.48 -10.93 1.81
C SER A 112 0.04 -10.76 3.26
N ASN A 113 0.69 -11.49 4.17
CA ASN A 113 0.33 -11.43 5.59
C ASN A 113 0.43 -10.01 6.15
N ILE A 114 1.49 -9.29 5.78
CA ILE A 114 1.70 -7.92 6.26
C ILE A 114 0.62 -6.97 5.74
N THR A 115 0.21 -7.10 4.48
CA THR A 115 -0.86 -6.29 3.91
C THR A 115 -2.18 -6.56 4.61
N LYS A 116 -2.45 -7.83 4.90
CA LYS A 116 -3.64 -8.23 5.64
C LYS A 116 -3.69 -7.56 7.02
N ASP A 117 -2.57 -7.59 7.73
CA ASP A 117 -2.48 -6.98 9.06
C ASP A 117 -2.68 -5.47 9.00
N VAL A 118 -2.11 -4.82 7.98
CA VAL A 118 -2.28 -3.38 7.78
C VAL A 118 -3.75 -3.03 7.53
N LEU A 119 -4.41 -3.77 6.65
CA LEU A 119 -5.82 -3.51 6.32
C LEU A 119 -6.74 -3.80 7.49
N GLU A 120 -6.46 -4.83 8.28
CA GLU A 120 -7.24 -5.14 9.48
C GLU A 120 -7.14 -3.97 10.48
N TYR A 121 -5.94 -3.43 10.67
CA TYR A 121 -5.75 -2.28 11.54
C TYR A 121 -6.49 -1.06 11.02
N TYR A 122 -6.39 -0.78 9.73
CA TYR A 122 -7.05 0.36 9.09
C TYR A 122 -8.56 0.29 9.25
N TYR A 123 -9.16 -0.86 8.95
CA TYR A 123 -10.60 -1.03 9.09
C TYR A 123 -11.06 -0.97 10.54
N SER A 124 -10.26 -1.52 11.45
CA SER A 124 -10.55 -1.45 12.89
C SER A 124 -10.58 0.00 13.38
N GLU A 125 -9.62 0.80 12.94
CA GLU A 125 -9.54 2.22 13.28
C GLU A 125 -10.80 2.97 12.82
N ASN A 126 -11.27 2.67 11.62
CA ASN A 126 -12.43 3.34 11.06
C ASN A 126 -13.77 2.91 11.70
N ARG A 127 -13.81 1.78 12.38
CA ARG A 127 -15.02 1.30 13.04
C ARG A 127 -15.39 2.08 14.30
N GLU A 128 -14.42 2.77 14.87
CA GLU A 128 -14.62 3.48 16.12
C GLU A 128 -15.27 4.85 15.92
N MET A 129 -15.56 5.21 14.69
CA MET A 129 -16.19 6.50 14.40
C MET A 129 -17.70 6.40 14.25
#